data_6ca8d9f7f0de11f047bd233e538789f0
#
_entry.id   6ca8d9f7f0de11f047bd233e538789f0
#
_cell.length_a   1.000
_cell.length_b   1.000
_cell.length_c   1.000
_cell.angle_alpha   90.00
_cell.angle_beta   90.00
_cell.angle_gamma   90.00
#
_symmetry.space_group_name_H-M   'P 1'
#
loop_
_entity.id
_entity.type
_entity.pdbx_description
1 polymer ?
#
loop_
_entity_poly.entity_id
_entity_poly.type
_entity_poly.pdbx_seq_one_letter_code
_entity_poly.pdbx_strand_id
1 'polypeptide(L)'
;DPWGGIATPRLPRRLPRVLEVEQVARLLAIVEADLDPVPGDDPERAALRSALAFRDRALVETAYAAGLRISELASATLGSLEIRRGELRVMGKGRKERVGLLGRPACQAIADYLAEGRPVLLERRTDASEVLPPEIFLNHLGAPLGVRGLRYRFDRLCARAGLPVGVSPHTLRHSFATHLLDGGADLRVVQELLGHENLATTQVYTHVSPGRLQSVYREAHPRARRLSTP
;
A
#
# COMPACT_ATOMS: atom_id res chain seq x y z
N ASP A 1 -43.15 -30.30 2.35
CA ASP A 1 -42.20 -29.29 1.88
C ASP A 1 -41.25 -29.91 0.86
N PRO A 2 -41.41 -29.65 -0.46
CA PRO A 2 -40.57 -30.27 -1.52
C PRO A 2 -39.14 -29.74 -1.59
N TRP A 3 -38.75 -28.76 -0.77
CA TRP A 3 -37.48 -28.06 -0.85
C TRP A 3 -36.47 -28.37 0.27
N GLY A 4 -36.81 -29.33 1.14
CA GLY A 4 -36.02 -29.67 2.33
C GLY A 4 -34.74 -30.47 2.13
N GLY A 5 -34.19 -30.58 0.90
CA GLY A 5 -33.03 -31.44 0.61
C GLY A 5 -31.92 -30.85 -0.27
N ILE A 6 -32.00 -29.56 -0.63
CA ILE A 6 -30.96 -28.99 -1.49
C ILE A 6 -29.81 -28.48 -0.62
N ALA A 7 -28.78 -29.32 -0.43
CA ALA A 7 -27.51 -28.89 0.14
C ALA A 7 -26.86 -27.87 -0.80
N THR A 8 -26.80 -26.63 -0.38
CA THR A 8 -26.04 -25.57 -1.12
C THR A 8 -24.60 -26.03 -1.28
N PRO A 9 -24.04 -26.12 -2.49
CA PRO A 9 -22.63 -26.50 -2.68
C PRO A 9 -21.75 -25.50 -1.92
N ARG A 10 -21.01 -25.97 -0.92
CA ARG A 10 -19.98 -25.17 -0.29
C ARG A 10 -18.88 -24.95 -1.31
N LEU A 11 -18.76 -23.73 -1.83
CA LEU A 11 -17.61 -23.33 -2.64
C LEU A 11 -16.32 -23.69 -1.90
N PRO A 12 -15.36 -24.34 -2.56
CA PRO A 12 -14.09 -24.67 -1.93
C PRO A 12 -13.46 -23.38 -1.38
N ARG A 13 -13.10 -23.38 -0.09
CA ARG A 13 -12.33 -22.28 0.52
C ARG A 13 -11.01 -22.20 -0.24
N ARG A 14 -10.90 -21.28 -1.18
CA ARG A 14 -9.60 -20.94 -1.76
C ARG A 14 -8.74 -20.39 -0.64
N LEU A 15 -7.62 -21.07 -0.36
CA LEU A 15 -6.59 -20.52 0.53
C LEU A 15 -6.24 -19.12 0.06
N PRO A 16 -6.11 -18.13 0.97
CA PRO A 16 -5.71 -16.79 0.60
C PRO A 16 -4.36 -16.87 -0.12
N ARG A 17 -4.30 -16.30 -1.31
CA ARG A 17 -3.06 -16.28 -2.10
C ARG A 17 -2.09 -15.32 -1.41
N VAL A 18 -0.87 -15.77 -1.20
CA VAL A 18 0.27 -14.96 -0.79
C VAL A 18 1.14 -14.75 -2.02
N LEU A 19 1.63 -13.54 -2.23
CA LEU A 19 2.66 -13.27 -3.24
C LEU A 19 4.02 -13.62 -2.64
N GLU A 20 4.83 -14.32 -3.40
CA GLU A 20 6.25 -14.49 -3.08
C GLU A 20 6.99 -13.14 -3.14
N VAL A 21 8.13 -13.03 -2.45
CA VAL A 21 8.94 -11.79 -2.43
C VAL A 21 9.32 -11.37 -3.85
N GLU A 22 9.65 -12.33 -4.73
CA GLU A 22 10.00 -12.12 -6.13
C GLU A 22 8.82 -11.60 -6.96
N GLN A 23 7.59 -12.01 -6.63
CA GLN A 23 6.39 -11.51 -7.29
C GLN A 23 6.12 -10.05 -6.91
N VAL A 24 6.32 -9.69 -5.64
CA VAL A 24 6.26 -8.29 -5.20
C VAL A 24 7.38 -7.47 -5.85
N ALA A 25 8.59 -8.02 -5.95
CA ALA A 25 9.71 -7.36 -6.62
C ALA A 25 9.41 -7.08 -8.11
N ARG A 26 8.75 -8.02 -8.82
CA ARG A 26 8.30 -7.79 -10.21
C ARG A 26 7.28 -6.67 -10.31
N LEU A 27 6.32 -6.61 -9.38
CA LEU A 27 5.33 -5.52 -9.35
C LEU A 27 6.01 -4.16 -9.15
N LEU A 28 7.01 -4.09 -8.27
CA LEU A 28 7.79 -2.87 -8.03
C LEU A 28 8.67 -2.51 -9.24
N ALA A 29 9.29 -3.49 -9.90
CA ALA A 29 10.09 -3.25 -11.09
C ALA A 29 9.27 -2.63 -12.25
N ILE A 30 8.01 -3.02 -12.41
CA ILE A 30 7.12 -2.43 -13.42
C ILE A 30 6.86 -0.95 -13.15
N VAL A 31 6.61 -0.56 -11.90
CA VAL A 31 6.36 0.86 -11.57
C VAL A 31 7.64 1.70 -11.59
N GLU A 32 8.79 1.09 -11.37
CA GLU A 32 10.09 1.75 -11.53
C GLU A 32 10.42 1.97 -13.02
N ALA A 33 10.22 0.96 -13.87
CA ALA A 33 10.42 1.08 -15.31
C ALA A 33 9.51 2.11 -15.99
N ASP A 34 8.34 2.40 -15.41
CA ASP A 34 7.43 3.45 -15.89
C ASP A 34 7.99 4.87 -15.71
N LEU A 35 9.05 5.05 -14.90
CA LEU A 35 9.73 6.32 -14.72
C LEU A 35 10.68 6.64 -15.88
N ASP A 36 11.08 5.64 -16.66
CA ASP A 36 11.97 5.83 -17.79
C ASP A 36 11.31 6.69 -18.88
N PRO A 37 12.00 7.67 -19.46
CA PRO A 37 11.45 8.49 -20.51
C PRO A 37 11.17 7.66 -21.76
N VAL A 38 10.06 7.97 -22.44
CA VAL A 38 9.73 7.36 -23.73
C VAL A 38 10.20 8.31 -24.84
N PRO A 39 11.14 7.88 -25.68
CA PRO A 39 11.65 8.71 -26.78
C PRO A 39 10.51 9.14 -27.72
N GLY A 40 10.50 10.44 -28.09
CA GLY A 40 9.52 10.99 -29.02
C GLY A 40 8.13 11.24 -28.47
N ASP A 41 7.95 11.14 -27.15
CA ASP A 41 6.67 11.48 -26.53
C ASP A 41 6.43 13.00 -26.52
N ASP A 42 5.19 13.40 -26.66
CA ASP A 42 4.78 14.79 -26.50
C ASP A 42 5.08 15.29 -25.07
N PRO A 43 5.64 16.51 -24.87
CA PRO A 43 6.06 17.00 -23.57
C PRO A 43 4.96 16.97 -22.50
N GLU A 44 3.71 17.33 -22.83
CA GLU A 44 2.61 17.32 -21.86
C GLU A 44 2.21 15.88 -21.49
N ARG A 45 2.17 14.99 -22.48
CA ARG A 45 1.91 13.55 -22.24
C ARG A 45 3.04 12.91 -21.43
N ALA A 46 4.29 13.26 -21.73
CA ALA A 46 5.45 12.78 -21.00
C ALA A 46 5.39 13.21 -19.53
N ALA A 47 5.09 14.50 -19.26
CA ALA A 47 4.93 15.01 -17.90
C ALA A 47 3.81 14.28 -17.13
N LEU A 48 2.64 14.12 -17.74
CA LEU A 48 1.54 13.39 -17.12
C LEU A 48 1.88 11.92 -16.85
N ARG A 49 2.52 11.24 -17.82
CA ARG A 49 2.93 9.85 -17.68
C ARG A 49 3.92 9.69 -16.52
N SER A 50 4.94 10.53 -16.46
CA SER A 50 5.94 10.55 -15.39
C SER A 50 5.27 10.80 -14.03
N ALA A 51 4.38 11.78 -13.93
CA ALA A 51 3.63 12.08 -12.71
C ALA A 51 2.81 10.89 -12.22
N LEU A 52 2.16 10.17 -13.14
CA LEU A 52 1.40 8.96 -12.83
C LEU A 52 2.31 7.79 -12.44
N ALA A 53 3.50 7.69 -13.01
CA ALA A 53 4.50 6.66 -12.66
C ALA A 53 5.04 6.89 -11.24
N PHE A 54 5.43 8.12 -10.89
CA PHE A 54 5.81 8.47 -9.51
C PHE A 54 4.71 8.13 -8.51
N ARG A 55 3.46 8.46 -8.83
CA ARG A 55 2.30 8.13 -7.98
C ARG A 55 2.16 6.62 -7.81
N ASP A 56 2.19 5.85 -8.89
CA ASP A 56 1.97 4.41 -8.86
C ASP A 56 3.09 3.68 -8.10
N ARG A 57 4.34 4.13 -8.25
CA ARG A 57 5.47 3.65 -7.45
C ARG A 57 5.24 3.93 -5.96
N ALA A 58 4.92 5.17 -5.59
CA ALA A 58 4.64 5.54 -4.21
C ALA A 58 3.46 4.75 -3.63
N LEU A 59 2.40 4.51 -4.43
CA LEU A 59 1.22 3.74 -4.04
C LEU A 59 1.57 2.29 -3.70
N VAL A 60 2.30 1.59 -4.58
CA VAL A 60 2.65 0.16 -4.38
C VAL A 60 3.62 0.01 -3.22
N GLU A 61 4.66 0.86 -3.16
CA GLU A 61 5.64 0.86 -2.06
C GLU A 61 4.96 1.09 -0.71
N THR A 62 4.07 2.09 -0.61
CA THR A 62 3.36 2.42 0.64
C THR A 62 2.41 1.30 1.06
N ALA A 63 1.65 0.76 0.11
CA ALA A 63 0.70 -0.32 0.37
C ALA A 63 1.40 -1.57 0.90
N TYR A 64 2.54 -1.93 0.32
CA TYR A 64 3.31 -3.09 0.74
C TYR A 64 4.08 -2.86 2.03
N ALA A 65 4.78 -1.70 2.17
CA ALA A 65 5.59 -1.41 3.34
C ALA A 65 4.78 -1.39 4.65
N ALA A 66 3.57 -0.82 4.63
CA ALA A 66 2.74 -0.65 5.82
C ALA A 66 1.56 -1.64 5.92
N GLY A 67 1.45 -2.56 4.97
CA GLY A 67 0.35 -3.53 4.93
C GLY A 67 -1.03 -2.86 5.00
N LEU A 68 -1.22 -1.76 4.25
CA LEU A 68 -2.42 -0.94 4.34
C LEU A 68 -3.65 -1.64 3.75
N ARG A 69 -4.82 -1.38 4.34
CA ARG A 69 -6.09 -1.62 3.67
C ARG A 69 -6.26 -0.59 2.55
N ILE A 70 -6.93 -0.96 1.47
CA ILE A 70 -7.15 -0.03 0.35
C ILE A 70 -7.89 1.24 0.76
N SER A 71 -8.81 1.15 1.72
CA SER A 71 -9.50 2.31 2.29
C SER A 71 -8.58 3.21 3.11
N GLU A 72 -7.64 2.63 3.87
CA GLU A 72 -6.62 3.36 4.62
C GLU A 72 -5.70 4.12 3.65
N LEU A 73 -5.30 3.46 2.55
CA LEU A 73 -4.48 4.09 1.52
C LEU A 73 -5.21 5.22 0.79
N ALA A 74 -6.52 5.04 0.50
CA ALA A 74 -7.35 6.05 -0.17
C ALA A 74 -7.55 7.30 0.69
N SER A 75 -7.65 7.15 2.00
CA SER A 75 -7.87 8.25 2.96
C SER A 75 -6.60 8.79 3.59
N ALA A 76 -5.42 8.30 3.19
CA ALA A 76 -4.15 8.78 3.69
C ALA A 76 -3.91 10.23 3.27
N THR A 77 -3.59 11.10 4.22
CA THR A 77 -3.41 12.55 4.00
C THR A 77 -1.98 12.99 4.23
N LEU A 78 -1.63 14.14 3.67
CA LEU A 78 -0.32 14.78 3.89
C LEU A 78 -0.07 15.06 5.39
N GLY A 79 -1.12 15.48 6.12
CA GLY A 79 -1.03 15.75 7.57
C GLY A 79 -0.85 14.50 8.44
N SER A 80 -1.09 13.32 7.89
CA SER A 80 -0.89 12.03 8.59
C SER A 80 0.46 11.38 8.30
N LEU A 81 1.29 11.99 7.44
CA LEU A 81 2.56 11.46 6.96
C LEU A 81 3.76 12.09 7.66
N GLU A 82 4.58 11.28 8.29
CA GLU A 82 5.84 11.68 8.94
C GLU A 82 7.03 10.98 8.25
N ILE A 83 7.47 11.51 7.11
CA ILE A 83 8.53 10.89 6.26
C ILE A 83 9.82 10.69 7.05
N ARG A 84 10.22 11.66 7.89
CA ARG A 84 11.48 11.57 8.68
C ARG A 84 11.47 10.41 9.67
N ARG A 85 10.30 10.05 10.18
CA ARG A 85 10.10 8.92 11.09
C ARG A 85 9.81 7.62 10.36
N GLY A 86 9.44 7.69 9.08
CA GLY A 86 8.94 6.56 8.33
C GLY A 86 7.60 6.07 8.86
N GLU A 87 6.69 7.00 9.16
CA GLU A 87 5.40 6.71 9.77
C GLU A 87 4.26 7.32 8.96
N LEU A 88 3.18 6.56 8.82
CA LEU A 88 1.93 7.01 8.24
C LEU A 88 0.79 6.65 9.20
N ARG A 89 0.14 7.66 9.78
CA ARG A 89 -1.05 7.45 10.61
C ARG A 89 -2.26 7.20 9.71
N VAL A 90 -2.99 6.12 9.96
CA VAL A 90 -4.17 5.75 9.19
C VAL A 90 -5.32 5.38 10.11
N MET A 91 -6.54 5.65 9.64
CA MET A 91 -7.75 5.33 10.37
C MET A 91 -8.24 3.93 9.99
N GLY A 92 -8.18 3.00 10.93
CA GLY A 92 -8.66 1.63 10.77
C GLY A 92 -10.18 1.49 10.96
N LYS A 93 -10.63 0.24 10.99
CA LYS A 93 -12.03 -0.09 11.30
C LYS A 93 -12.40 0.41 12.71
N GLY A 94 -13.62 0.92 12.88
CA GLY A 94 -14.08 1.42 14.18
C GLY A 94 -13.48 2.79 14.58
N ARG A 95 -12.89 3.56 13.63
CA ARG A 95 -12.23 4.85 13.89
C ARG A 95 -11.03 4.75 14.84
N LYS A 96 -10.39 3.59 14.91
CA LYS A 96 -9.13 3.45 15.65
C LYS A 96 -7.96 3.83 14.78
N GLU A 97 -7.13 4.73 15.29
CA GLU A 97 -5.89 5.14 14.62
C GLU A 97 -4.82 4.05 14.81
N ARG A 98 -4.05 3.79 13.76
CA ARG A 98 -2.83 2.99 13.81
C ARG A 98 -1.72 3.65 13.03
N VAL A 99 -0.49 3.31 13.37
CA VAL A 99 0.70 3.73 12.62
C VAL A 99 1.10 2.62 11.66
N GLY A 100 1.18 2.95 10.38
CA GLY A 100 1.83 2.14 9.35
C GLY A 100 3.30 2.53 9.27
N LEU A 101 4.20 1.55 9.35
CA LEU A 101 5.64 1.79 9.21
C LEU A 101 6.03 1.78 7.74
N LEU A 102 6.85 2.77 7.36
CA LEU A 102 7.36 2.94 6.02
C LEU A 102 8.88 2.68 6.03
N GLY A 103 9.32 1.70 5.23
CA GLY A 103 10.75 1.55 4.95
C GLY A 103 11.29 2.69 4.09
N ARG A 104 12.62 2.83 4.02
CA ARG A 104 13.27 3.87 3.20
C ARG A 104 12.79 3.90 1.74
N PRO A 105 12.58 2.77 1.03
CA PRO A 105 12.06 2.80 -0.33
C PRO A 105 10.68 3.45 -0.44
N ALA A 106 9.77 3.16 0.48
CA ALA A 106 8.44 3.77 0.50
C ALA A 106 8.51 5.28 0.82
N CYS A 107 9.35 5.67 1.79
CA CYS A 107 9.57 7.09 2.10
C CYS A 107 10.14 7.84 0.89
N GLN A 108 11.12 7.26 0.19
CA GLN A 108 11.71 7.88 -0.99
C GLN A 108 10.68 7.97 -2.12
N ALA A 109 9.94 6.90 -2.40
CA ALA A 109 8.92 6.90 -3.45
C ALA A 109 7.82 7.94 -3.19
N ILE A 110 7.40 8.11 -1.93
CA ILE A 110 6.45 9.17 -1.56
C ILE A 110 7.08 10.55 -1.75
N ALA A 111 8.32 10.76 -1.30
CA ALA A 111 9.00 12.04 -1.44
C ALA A 111 9.15 12.45 -2.91
N ASP A 112 9.59 11.51 -3.78
CA ASP A 112 9.70 11.74 -5.22
C ASP A 112 8.34 12.07 -5.84
N TYR A 113 7.28 11.35 -5.46
CA TYR A 113 5.93 11.65 -5.94
C TYR A 113 5.45 13.03 -5.49
N LEU A 114 5.69 13.41 -4.24
CA LEU A 114 5.29 14.72 -3.72
C LEU A 114 6.04 15.87 -4.37
N ALA A 115 7.31 15.65 -4.75
CA ALA A 115 8.14 16.66 -5.42
C ALA A 115 7.85 16.74 -6.92
N GLU A 116 7.78 15.62 -7.62
CA GLU A 116 7.79 15.59 -9.10
C GLU A 116 6.41 15.25 -9.70
N GLY A 117 5.63 14.37 -9.05
CA GLY A 117 4.40 13.88 -9.64
C GLY A 117 3.15 14.65 -9.20
N ARG A 118 3.01 14.88 -7.90
CA ARG A 118 1.80 15.49 -7.34
C ARG A 118 1.54 16.92 -7.82
N PRO A 119 2.54 17.82 -7.97
CA PRO A 119 2.32 19.16 -8.54
C PRO A 119 1.73 19.12 -9.94
N VAL A 120 2.28 18.30 -10.83
CA VAL A 120 1.78 18.13 -12.22
C VAL A 120 0.31 17.67 -12.23
N LEU A 121 -0.08 16.77 -11.32
CA LEU A 121 -1.46 16.33 -11.22
C LEU A 121 -2.37 17.45 -10.68
N LEU A 122 -1.89 18.25 -9.73
CA LEU A 122 -2.66 19.39 -9.17
C LEU A 122 -2.96 20.47 -10.23
N GLU A 123 -2.03 20.75 -11.14
CA GLU A 123 -2.23 21.72 -12.23
C GLU A 123 -3.36 21.31 -13.19
N ARG A 124 -3.72 20.02 -13.21
CA ARG A 124 -4.80 19.48 -14.05
C ARG A 124 -6.19 19.60 -13.43
N ARG A 125 -6.29 20.18 -12.25
CA ARG A 125 -7.60 20.38 -11.61
C ARG A 125 -8.44 21.39 -12.40
N THR A 126 -9.69 21.04 -12.56
CA THR A 126 -10.70 21.89 -13.22
C THR A 126 -11.70 22.49 -12.24
N ASP A 127 -11.64 22.06 -10.97
CA ASP A 127 -12.49 22.62 -9.93
C ASP A 127 -11.98 24.00 -9.48
N ALA A 128 -12.92 24.94 -9.25
CA ALA A 128 -12.61 26.29 -8.82
C ALA A 128 -12.24 26.40 -7.32
N SER A 129 -12.04 25.29 -6.62
CA SER A 129 -11.71 25.30 -5.21
C SER A 129 -10.26 25.70 -4.99
N GLU A 130 -10.02 26.72 -4.19
CA GLU A 130 -8.68 27.13 -3.74
C GLU A 130 -8.07 26.14 -2.76
N VAL A 131 -8.89 25.28 -2.13
CA VAL A 131 -8.43 24.29 -1.16
C VAL A 131 -7.87 23.07 -1.88
N LEU A 132 -6.58 22.80 -1.66
CA LEU A 132 -5.92 21.63 -2.21
C LEU A 132 -6.38 20.33 -1.49
N PRO A 133 -6.54 19.21 -2.22
CA PRO A 133 -6.86 17.95 -1.60
C PRO A 133 -5.81 17.56 -0.55
N PRO A 134 -6.21 17.22 0.69
CA PRO A 134 -5.28 16.79 1.71
C PRO A 134 -4.76 15.37 1.45
N GLU A 135 -5.42 14.58 0.61
CA GLU A 135 -5.04 13.22 0.30
C GLU A 135 -3.69 13.17 -0.41
N ILE A 136 -2.90 12.14 -0.06
CA ILE A 136 -1.58 11.93 -0.67
C ILE A 136 -1.74 11.60 -2.16
N PHE A 137 -2.60 10.62 -2.49
CA PHE A 137 -2.70 10.07 -3.84
C PHE A 137 -3.82 10.73 -4.65
N LEU A 138 -3.44 11.28 -5.80
CA LEU A 138 -4.37 11.94 -6.71
C LEU A 138 -4.59 11.11 -7.98
N ASN A 139 -5.73 11.32 -8.62
CA ASN A 139 -6.01 10.79 -9.95
C ASN A 139 -5.41 11.69 -11.05
N HIS A 140 -5.59 11.32 -12.31
CA HIS A 140 -5.05 12.06 -13.46
C HIS A 140 -5.71 13.43 -13.69
N LEU A 141 -6.77 13.75 -12.96
CA LEU A 141 -7.45 15.05 -12.97
C LEU A 141 -7.16 15.89 -11.71
N GLY A 142 -6.19 15.48 -10.90
CA GLY A 142 -5.79 16.19 -9.68
C GLY A 142 -6.74 16.05 -8.50
N ALA A 143 -7.81 15.25 -8.61
CA ALA A 143 -8.72 14.97 -7.52
C ALA A 143 -8.25 13.74 -6.71
N PRO A 144 -8.73 13.53 -5.45
CA PRO A 144 -8.38 12.35 -4.65
C PRO A 144 -8.60 11.02 -5.37
N LEU A 145 -7.62 10.12 -5.30
CA LEU A 145 -7.71 8.79 -5.88
C LEU A 145 -8.45 7.85 -4.91
N GLY A 146 -9.76 7.78 -5.06
CA GLY A 146 -10.60 6.94 -4.20
C GLY A 146 -10.38 5.43 -4.36
N VAL A 147 -10.99 4.65 -3.47
CA VAL A 147 -10.85 3.18 -3.38
C VAL A 147 -11.05 2.47 -4.74
N ARG A 148 -12.04 2.90 -5.54
CA ARG A 148 -12.31 2.30 -6.87
C ARG A 148 -11.14 2.55 -7.84
N GLY A 149 -10.64 3.78 -7.87
CA GLY A 149 -9.49 4.15 -8.71
C GLY A 149 -8.21 3.42 -8.30
N LEU A 150 -7.94 3.34 -6.99
CA LEU A 150 -6.81 2.58 -6.44
C LEU A 150 -6.88 1.10 -6.84
N ARG A 151 -8.05 0.47 -6.70
CA ARG A 151 -8.25 -0.94 -7.08
C ARG A 151 -7.99 -1.13 -8.58
N TYR A 152 -8.57 -0.29 -9.43
CA TYR A 152 -8.36 -0.34 -10.87
C TYR A 152 -6.88 -0.21 -11.24
N ARG A 153 -6.15 0.74 -10.62
CA ARG A 153 -4.71 0.91 -10.88
C ARG A 153 -3.91 -0.31 -10.43
N PHE A 154 -4.19 -0.81 -9.24
CA PHE A 154 -3.51 -2.00 -8.72
C PHE A 154 -3.72 -3.22 -9.63
N ASP A 155 -4.96 -3.48 -10.08
CA ASP A 155 -5.27 -4.59 -10.97
C ASP A 155 -4.51 -4.47 -12.30
N ARG A 156 -4.41 -3.25 -12.86
CA ARG A 156 -3.64 -2.97 -14.07
C ARG A 156 -2.14 -3.23 -13.90
N LEU A 157 -1.58 -2.81 -12.79
CA LEU A 157 -0.17 -3.03 -12.46
C LEU A 157 0.13 -4.52 -12.25
N CYS A 158 -0.72 -5.24 -11.54
CA CYS A 158 -0.62 -6.68 -11.36
C CYS A 158 -0.64 -7.45 -12.69
N ALA A 159 -1.56 -7.08 -13.60
CA ALA A 159 -1.65 -7.68 -14.93
C ALA A 159 -0.36 -7.45 -15.74
N ARG A 160 0.18 -6.23 -15.74
CA ARG A 160 1.44 -5.89 -16.41
C ARG A 160 2.65 -6.62 -15.81
N ALA A 161 2.66 -6.83 -14.50
CA ALA A 161 3.69 -7.60 -13.80
C ALA A 161 3.59 -9.12 -14.03
N GLY A 162 2.62 -9.59 -14.81
CA GLY A 162 2.37 -11.01 -15.04
C GLY A 162 1.99 -11.77 -13.77
N LEU A 163 1.32 -11.07 -12.81
CA LEU A 163 0.86 -11.73 -11.60
C LEU A 163 -0.43 -12.52 -11.86
N PRO A 164 -0.69 -13.58 -11.07
CA PRO A 164 -1.89 -14.39 -11.22
C PRO A 164 -3.18 -13.58 -11.13
N VAL A 165 -4.19 -13.98 -11.90
CA VAL A 165 -5.54 -13.37 -11.81
C VAL A 165 -6.10 -13.50 -10.39
N GLY A 166 -6.70 -12.42 -9.89
CA GLY A 166 -7.28 -12.36 -8.55
C GLY A 166 -6.33 -11.88 -7.46
N VAL A 167 -5.11 -11.47 -7.79
CA VAL A 167 -4.26 -10.69 -6.89
C VAL A 167 -4.93 -9.34 -6.65
N SER A 168 -5.00 -8.94 -5.38
CA SER A 168 -5.72 -7.75 -4.94
C SER A 168 -4.92 -7.00 -3.86
N PRO A 169 -5.29 -5.78 -3.47
CA PRO A 169 -4.69 -5.10 -2.33
C PRO A 169 -4.76 -5.90 -1.02
N HIS A 170 -5.77 -6.74 -0.84
CA HIS A 170 -5.84 -7.67 0.29
C HIS A 170 -4.78 -8.75 0.20
N THR A 171 -4.50 -9.25 -1.00
CA THR A 171 -3.40 -10.20 -1.25
C THR A 171 -2.07 -9.58 -0.86
N LEU A 172 -1.80 -8.33 -1.28
CA LEU A 172 -0.56 -7.62 -0.94
C LEU A 172 -0.40 -7.43 0.58
N ARG A 173 -1.48 -7.06 1.27
CA ARG A 173 -1.48 -6.94 2.73
C ARG A 173 -1.27 -8.29 3.42
N HIS A 174 -1.83 -9.37 2.88
CA HIS A 174 -1.61 -10.72 3.42
C HIS A 174 -0.16 -11.15 3.20
N SER A 175 0.41 -10.85 2.03
CA SER A 175 1.84 -11.10 1.75
C SER A 175 2.76 -10.31 2.70
N PHE A 176 2.43 -9.05 3.00
CA PHE A 176 3.14 -8.29 4.03
C PHE A 176 3.18 -9.02 5.37
N ALA A 177 2.01 -9.52 5.84
CA ALA A 177 1.92 -10.25 7.10
C ALA A 177 2.78 -11.53 7.09
N THR A 178 2.66 -12.33 6.02
CA THR A 178 3.40 -13.58 5.86
C THR A 178 4.90 -13.33 5.78
N HIS A 179 5.34 -12.34 4.99
CA HIS A 179 6.76 -12.02 4.86
C HIS A 179 7.39 -11.51 6.15
N LEU A 180 6.63 -10.82 7.00
CA LEU A 180 7.11 -10.46 8.33
C LEU A 180 7.29 -11.70 9.23
N LEU A 181 6.33 -12.63 9.22
CA LEU A 181 6.42 -13.87 9.98
C LEU A 181 7.61 -14.74 9.50
N ASP A 182 7.76 -14.89 8.18
CA ASP A 182 8.88 -15.62 7.56
C ASP A 182 10.23 -14.94 7.87
N GLY A 183 10.20 -13.61 8.02
CA GLY A 183 11.34 -12.80 8.48
C GLY A 183 11.66 -12.92 9.96
N GLY A 184 10.88 -13.72 10.72
CA GLY A 184 11.07 -13.96 12.15
C GLY A 184 10.33 -13.00 13.08
N ALA A 185 9.39 -12.19 12.55
CA ALA A 185 8.55 -11.35 13.40
C ALA A 185 7.57 -12.22 14.22
N ASP A 186 7.38 -11.86 15.48
CA ASP A 186 6.36 -12.46 16.33
C ASP A 186 4.95 -12.14 15.79
N LEU A 187 4.05 -13.14 15.80
CA LEU A 187 2.66 -13.00 15.33
C LEU A 187 1.94 -11.82 15.99
N ARG A 188 2.20 -11.55 17.24
CA ARG A 188 1.61 -10.45 17.99
C ARG A 188 2.04 -9.09 17.46
N VAL A 189 3.33 -8.95 17.13
CA VAL A 189 3.88 -7.74 16.50
C VAL A 189 3.22 -7.51 15.14
N VAL A 190 3.06 -8.57 14.34
CA VAL A 190 2.40 -8.49 13.03
C VAL A 190 0.93 -8.09 13.17
N GLN A 191 0.21 -8.63 14.16
CA GLN A 191 -1.19 -8.28 14.43
C GLN A 191 -1.33 -6.80 14.85
N GLU A 192 -0.41 -6.29 15.68
CA GLU A 192 -0.36 -4.89 16.10
C GLU A 192 -0.09 -3.97 14.90
N LEU A 193 0.91 -4.28 14.07
CA LEU A 193 1.20 -3.55 12.83
C LEU A 193 0.02 -3.52 11.86
N LEU A 194 -0.77 -4.59 11.81
CA LEU A 194 -1.96 -4.65 10.95
C LEU A 194 -3.21 -4.00 11.57
N GLY A 195 -3.22 -3.72 12.88
CA GLY A 195 -4.38 -3.20 13.58
C GLY A 195 -5.53 -4.21 13.58
N HIS A 196 -5.27 -5.44 14.01
CA HIS A 196 -6.28 -6.50 14.18
C HIS A 196 -6.94 -6.38 15.55
N GLU A 197 -8.28 -6.24 15.58
CA GLU A 197 -9.08 -6.04 16.81
C GLU A 197 -9.41 -7.32 17.58
N ASN A 198 -9.20 -8.51 17.03
CA ASN A 198 -9.68 -9.74 17.63
C ASN A 198 -8.57 -10.50 18.36
N LEU A 199 -8.38 -10.14 19.62
CA LEU A 199 -8.01 -11.11 20.63
C LEU A 199 -9.15 -11.14 21.66
N ALA A 200 -10.13 -12.02 21.41
CA ALA A 200 -11.06 -12.47 22.42
C ALA A 200 -10.32 -13.31 23.45
N THR A 201 -9.47 -12.69 24.25
CA THR A 201 -8.97 -13.25 25.51
C THR A 201 -8.58 -12.11 26.42
N THR A 202 -9.31 -11.95 27.48
CA THR A 202 -9.09 -11.04 28.60
C THR A 202 -7.84 -11.48 29.38
N GLN A 203 -6.67 -11.28 28.79
CA GLN A 203 -5.42 -11.34 29.54
C GLN A 203 -4.74 -9.99 29.49
N VAL A 204 -4.19 -9.55 30.60
CA VAL A 204 -3.45 -8.28 30.80
C VAL A 204 -2.37 -8.12 29.71
N TYR A 205 -2.64 -7.31 28.69
CA TYR A 205 -1.76 -7.16 27.53
C TYR A 205 -0.96 -5.87 27.65
N THR A 206 0.33 -6.03 27.88
CA THR A 206 1.30 -4.96 27.66
C THR A 206 1.35 -4.66 26.16
N HIS A 207 1.01 -3.43 25.77
CA HIS A 207 1.19 -2.95 24.39
C HIS A 207 2.66 -3.10 23.98
N VAL A 208 2.90 -3.56 22.76
CA VAL A 208 4.26 -3.59 22.20
C VAL A 208 4.72 -2.14 22.03
N SER A 209 5.88 -1.80 22.58
CA SER A 209 6.38 -0.43 22.47
C SER A 209 6.65 -0.03 21.00
N PRO A 210 6.47 1.25 20.63
CA PRO A 210 6.74 1.72 19.28
C PRO A 210 8.16 1.40 18.79
N GLY A 211 9.15 1.50 19.67
CA GLY A 211 10.53 1.15 19.34
C GLY A 211 10.72 -0.33 18.99
N ARG A 212 10.03 -1.23 19.70
CA ARG A 212 10.05 -2.67 19.39
C ARG A 212 9.37 -2.98 18.06
N LEU A 213 8.25 -2.31 17.77
CA LEU A 213 7.57 -2.45 16.46
C LEU A 213 8.49 -2.04 15.31
N GLN A 214 9.19 -0.92 15.45
CA GLN A 214 10.15 -0.44 14.45
C GLN A 214 11.37 -1.37 14.31
N SER A 215 11.91 -1.91 15.40
CA SER A 215 13.05 -2.85 15.37
C SER A 215 12.67 -4.12 14.63
N VAL A 216 11.58 -4.77 15.04
CA VAL A 216 11.09 -6.01 14.40
C VAL A 216 10.76 -5.78 12.93
N TYR A 217 10.13 -4.65 12.59
CA TYR A 217 9.85 -4.31 11.21
C TYR A 217 11.14 -4.20 10.37
N ARG A 218 12.15 -3.50 10.87
CA ARG A 218 13.45 -3.36 10.17
C ARG A 218 14.16 -4.69 9.96
N GLU A 219 14.07 -5.58 10.93
CA GLU A 219 14.72 -6.89 10.89
C GLU A 219 13.97 -7.89 10.00
N ALA A 220 12.64 -7.87 10.01
CA ALA A 220 11.81 -8.88 9.38
C ALA A 220 11.31 -8.49 7.98
N HIS A 221 11.02 -7.20 7.72
CA HIS A 221 10.40 -6.81 6.45
C HIS A 221 11.40 -6.82 5.27
N PRO A 222 11.12 -7.50 4.13
CA PRO A 222 12.06 -7.64 3.02
C PRO A 222 12.58 -6.32 2.46
N ARG A 223 11.74 -5.29 2.41
CA ARG A 223 12.12 -3.95 1.90
C ARG A 223 12.84 -3.09 2.94
N ALA A 224 12.69 -3.38 4.23
CA ALA A 224 13.45 -2.68 5.29
C ALA A 224 14.89 -3.18 5.38
N ARG A 225 15.13 -4.48 5.12
CA ARG A 225 16.46 -5.11 5.17
C ARG A 225 17.41 -4.70 4.04
N ARG A 226 16.91 -4.42 2.84
CA ARG A 226 17.73 -4.18 1.63
C ARG A 226 18.58 -2.91 1.63
N LEU A 227 18.61 -2.17 2.72
CA LEU A 227 19.35 -0.92 2.83
C LEU A 227 20.47 -0.95 3.89
N SER A 228 20.87 -2.16 4.29
CA SER A 228 22.00 -2.38 5.23
C SER A 228 23.30 -2.80 4.51
N THR A 229 23.43 -2.56 3.21
CA THR A 229 24.70 -2.79 2.51
C THR A 229 25.37 -1.44 2.27
N PRO A 230 26.65 -1.31 2.67
CA PRO A 230 27.43 -0.07 2.60
C PRO A 230 27.65 0.41 1.17
#